data_0d262c11b33d09ec5a7c950be84b5147
#
_entry.id   0d262c11b33d09ec5a7c950be84b5147
#
_cell.length_a   1.000
_cell.length_b   1.000
_cell.length_c   1.000
_cell.angle_alpha   90.00
_cell.angle_beta   90.00
_cell.angle_gamma   90.00
#
_symmetry.space_group_name_H-M   'P 1'
#
loop_
_entity.id
_entity.type
_entity.pdbx_description
1 polymer ?
#
loop_
_entity_poly.entity_id
_entity_poly.type
_entity_poly.pdbx_seq_one_letter_code
_entity_poly.pdbx_strand_id
1 'polypeptide(L)'
;GKAILLLEDIRETEEEYPLAVFSAEISGNPHYFDQGTTAGQLLVHGMCYATRTDYPENAHRWRELLLSNGIVPDNISSIVHIYGLRLQVDGDWHPAYDTFCRRQEPCAVTMENLQELTAVQPTGDKVYIVENEMVFSYLLKHLEQRNVTLLCTSGQLRSAAVKLIPFLLNSGADIYYSGDIDPDG
;
A
#
# COMPACT_ATOMS: atom_id res chain seq x y z
N GLY A 1 -27.14 -8.72 -4.55
CA GLY A 1 -26.79 -9.45 -5.77
C GLY A 1 -25.42 -10.12 -5.63
N LYS A 2 -24.88 -10.68 -6.72
CA LYS A 2 -23.61 -11.44 -6.72
C LYS A 2 -22.45 -10.74 -6.03
N ALA A 3 -22.27 -9.43 -6.28
CA ALA A 3 -21.18 -8.66 -5.68
C ALA A 3 -21.23 -8.63 -4.14
N ILE A 4 -22.42 -8.55 -3.56
CA ILE A 4 -22.60 -8.54 -2.09
C ILE A 4 -22.22 -9.91 -1.52
N LEU A 5 -22.69 -10.99 -2.12
CA LEU A 5 -22.39 -12.34 -1.67
C LEU A 5 -20.89 -12.65 -1.75
N LEU A 6 -20.23 -12.25 -2.83
CA LEU A 6 -18.79 -12.43 -2.98
C LEU A 6 -17.99 -11.58 -1.96
N LEU A 7 -18.44 -10.34 -1.67
CA LEU A 7 -17.84 -9.52 -0.62
C LEU A 7 -17.99 -10.12 0.78
N GLU A 8 -19.14 -10.72 1.08
CA GLU A 8 -19.38 -11.42 2.34
C GLU A 8 -18.42 -12.62 2.47
N ASP A 9 -18.27 -13.42 1.41
CA ASP A 9 -17.35 -14.56 1.36
C ASP A 9 -15.88 -14.13 1.55
N ILE A 10 -15.43 -13.08 0.84
CA ILE A 10 -14.07 -12.51 0.98
C ILE A 10 -13.82 -12.05 2.43
N ARG A 11 -14.80 -11.42 3.07
CA ARG A 11 -14.66 -10.98 4.46
C ARG A 11 -14.64 -12.11 5.48
N GLU A 12 -15.32 -13.23 5.19
CA GLU A 12 -15.34 -14.43 6.04
C GLU A 12 -14.03 -15.24 5.91
N THR A 13 -13.45 -15.29 4.71
CA THR A 13 -12.21 -16.05 4.44
C THR A 13 -10.95 -15.26 4.79
N GLU A 14 -11.06 -13.94 5.00
CA GLU A 14 -9.93 -13.02 5.19
C GLU A 14 -8.92 -13.05 4.02
N GLU A 15 -9.36 -13.51 2.84
CA GLU A 15 -8.53 -13.51 1.63
C GLU A 15 -8.51 -12.14 0.96
N GLU A 16 -7.35 -11.74 0.44
CA GLU A 16 -7.23 -10.55 -0.40
C GLU A 16 -7.64 -10.88 -1.83
N TYR A 17 -8.57 -10.11 -2.40
CA TYR A 17 -9.14 -10.37 -3.72
C TYR A 17 -8.87 -9.20 -4.69
N PRO A 18 -8.16 -9.41 -5.81
CA PRO A 18 -7.87 -8.33 -6.76
C PRO A 18 -9.15 -7.73 -7.36
N LEU A 19 -9.28 -6.40 -7.38
CA LEU A 19 -10.45 -5.68 -7.90
C LEU A 19 -10.79 -6.09 -9.34
N ALA A 20 -9.78 -6.28 -10.18
CA ALA A 20 -9.98 -6.68 -11.57
C ALA A 20 -10.61 -8.09 -11.68
N VAL A 21 -10.19 -9.04 -10.83
CA VAL A 21 -10.76 -10.39 -10.79
C VAL A 21 -12.18 -10.34 -10.25
N PHE A 22 -12.41 -9.64 -9.14
CA PHE A 22 -13.73 -9.39 -8.59
C PHE A 22 -14.70 -8.80 -9.63
N SER A 23 -14.23 -7.79 -10.37
CA SER A 23 -14.99 -7.15 -11.45
C SER A 23 -15.35 -8.13 -12.57
N ALA A 24 -14.37 -8.93 -13.01
CA ALA A 24 -14.53 -9.90 -14.08
C ALA A 24 -15.52 -11.03 -13.70
N GLU A 25 -15.47 -11.53 -12.48
CA GLU A 25 -16.38 -12.58 -12.01
C GLU A 25 -17.84 -12.10 -11.92
N ILE A 26 -18.04 -10.84 -11.53
CA ILE A 26 -19.38 -10.29 -11.38
C ILE A 26 -19.99 -9.90 -12.73
N SER A 27 -19.20 -9.32 -13.64
CA SER A 27 -19.71 -8.65 -14.85
C SER A 27 -19.13 -9.18 -16.17
N GLY A 28 -18.05 -9.97 -16.13
CA GLY A 28 -17.27 -10.33 -17.31
C GLY A 28 -16.30 -9.23 -17.78
N ASN A 29 -16.26 -8.10 -17.10
CA ASN A 29 -15.38 -6.97 -17.44
C ASN A 29 -14.47 -6.63 -16.25
N PRO A 30 -13.11 -6.75 -16.36
CA PRO A 30 -12.19 -6.48 -15.27
C PRO A 30 -12.18 -5.01 -14.81
N HIS A 31 -12.69 -4.08 -15.63
CA HIS A 31 -12.78 -2.65 -15.34
C HIS A 31 -14.15 -2.19 -14.84
N TYR A 32 -15.05 -3.13 -14.56
CA TYR A 32 -16.45 -2.80 -14.22
C TYR A 32 -16.58 -1.96 -12.95
N PHE A 33 -15.77 -2.23 -11.94
CA PHE A 33 -15.78 -1.52 -10.67
C PHE A 33 -14.60 -0.55 -10.49
N ASP A 34 -13.91 -0.16 -11.56
CA ASP A 34 -12.85 0.85 -11.48
C ASP A 34 -13.35 2.17 -10.88
N GLN A 35 -12.43 2.89 -10.23
CA GLN A 35 -12.71 4.23 -9.72
C GLN A 35 -13.24 5.14 -10.83
N GLY A 36 -14.36 5.82 -10.56
CA GLY A 36 -15.02 6.71 -11.53
C GLY A 36 -16.10 6.04 -12.38
N THR A 37 -16.20 4.71 -12.40
CA THR A 37 -17.34 4.03 -13.03
C THR A 37 -18.59 4.11 -12.14
N THR A 38 -19.78 4.12 -12.74
CA THR A 38 -21.04 4.10 -11.96
C THR A 38 -21.13 2.86 -11.07
N ALA A 39 -20.68 1.71 -11.57
CA ALA A 39 -20.68 0.48 -10.81
C ALA A 39 -19.69 0.52 -9.63
N GLY A 40 -18.49 1.09 -9.84
CA GLY A 40 -17.51 1.30 -8.77
C GLY A 40 -18.03 2.24 -7.68
N GLN A 41 -18.68 3.33 -8.06
CA GLN A 41 -19.31 4.23 -7.12
C GLN A 41 -20.40 3.53 -6.29
N LEU A 42 -21.25 2.74 -6.92
CA LEU A 42 -22.30 1.98 -6.22
C LEU A 42 -21.72 0.91 -5.29
N LEU A 43 -20.63 0.23 -5.69
CA LEU A 43 -19.92 -0.72 -4.85
C LEU A 43 -19.41 -0.03 -3.57
N VAL A 44 -18.73 1.10 -3.72
CA VAL A 44 -18.19 1.89 -2.61
C VAL A 44 -19.30 2.43 -1.70
N HIS A 45 -20.42 2.93 -2.24
CA HIS A 45 -21.58 3.32 -1.43
C HIS A 45 -22.13 2.14 -0.62
N GLY A 46 -22.18 0.94 -1.22
CA GLY A 46 -22.58 -0.29 -0.52
C GLY A 46 -21.64 -0.66 0.61
N MET A 47 -20.32 -0.55 0.40
CA MET A 47 -19.30 -0.77 1.43
C MET A 47 -19.43 0.23 2.57
N CYS A 48 -19.55 1.54 2.26
CA CYS A 48 -19.74 2.59 3.26
C CYS A 48 -21.00 2.36 4.11
N TYR A 49 -22.10 1.97 3.48
CA TYR A 49 -23.34 1.64 4.21
C TYR A 49 -23.13 0.46 5.17
N ALA A 50 -22.47 -0.61 4.71
CA ALA A 50 -22.23 -1.80 5.51
C ALA A 50 -21.26 -1.55 6.68
N THR A 51 -20.23 -0.71 6.49
CA THR A 51 -19.21 -0.39 7.50
C THR A 51 -19.55 0.84 8.34
N ARG A 52 -20.62 1.57 8.01
CA ARG A 52 -21.02 2.84 8.62
C ARG A 52 -19.91 3.91 8.57
N THR A 53 -19.26 4.00 7.43
CA THR A 53 -18.21 4.99 7.14
C THR A 53 -18.69 6.00 6.11
N ASP A 54 -18.09 7.18 6.10
CA ASP A 54 -18.39 8.21 5.10
C ASP A 54 -17.83 7.81 3.72
N TYR A 55 -18.40 8.39 2.67
CA TYR A 55 -17.92 8.18 1.30
C TYR A 55 -16.51 8.76 1.16
N PRO A 56 -15.57 8.03 0.51
CA PRO A 56 -14.18 8.47 0.39
C PRO A 56 -14.04 9.78 -0.40
N GLU A 57 -13.39 10.76 0.19
CA GLU A 57 -13.19 12.10 -0.38
C GLU A 57 -12.15 12.14 -1.50
N ASN A 58 -11.22 11.19 -1.48
CA ASN A 58 -10.09 11.14 -2.43
C ASN A 58 -9.70 9.69 -2.78
N ALA A 59 -8.78 9.54 -3.73
CA ALA A 59 -8.31 8.24 -4.20
C ALA A 59 -7.62 7.40 -3.11
N HIS A 60 -6.99 8.05 -2.13
CA HIS A 60 -6.36 7.36 -1.01
C HIS A 60 -7.40 6.69 -0.11
N ARG A 61 -8.43 7.44 0.34
CA ARG A 61 -9.53 6.90 1.13
C ARG A 61 -10.33 5.83 0.40
N TRP A 62 -10.46 5.97 -0.93
CA TRP A 62 -11.07 4.95 -1.77
C TRP A 62 -10.29 3.62 -1.72
N ARG A 63 -8.95 3.67 -1.81
CA ARG A 63 -8.09 2.48 -1.69
C ARG A 63 -8.15 1.87 -0.30
N GLU A 64 -8.08 2.69 0.76
CA GLU A 64 -8.22 2.21 2.14
C GLU A 64 -9.53 1.46 2.37
N LEU A 65 -10.65 2.00 1.86
CA LEU A 65 -11.95 1.36 1.99
C LEU A 65 -12.01 0.01 1.27
N LEU A 66 -11.47 -0.09 0.05
CA LEU A 66 -11.40 -1.36 -0.67
C LEU A 66 -10.54 -2.38 0.10
N LEU A 67 -9.34 -1.99 0.49
CA LEU A 67 -8.42 -2.85 1.24
C LEU A 67 -9.02 -3.33 2.56
N SER A 68 -9.71 -2.46 3.31
CA SER A 68 -10.39 -2.85 4.55
C SER A 68 -11.57 -3.81 4.35
N ASN A 69 -12.03 -3.96 3.10
CA ASN A 69 -13.04 -4.94 2.71
C ASN A 69 -12.45 -6.14 1.94
N GLY A 70 -11.12 -6.34 1.97
CA GLY A 70 -10.44 -7.46 1.32
C GLY A 70 -10.26 -7.30 -0.19
N ILE A 71 -10.59 -6.14 -0.77
CA ILE A 71 -10.42 -5.89 -2.21
C ILE A 71 -9.13 -5.12 -2.47
N VAL A 72 -8.23 -5.69 -3.26
CA VAL A 72 -6.95 -5.07 -3.65
C VAL A 72 -7.13 -4.37 -5.01
N PRO A 73 -7.14 -3.02 -5.05
CA PRO A 73 -7.39 -2.28 -6.29
C PRO A 73 -6.22 -2.32 -7.27
N ASP A 74 -5.00 -2.47 -6.76
CA ASP A 74 -3.77 -2.58 -7.52
C ASP A 74 -2.80 -3.53 -6.81
N ASN A 75 -2.06 -4.33 -7.55
CA ASN A 75 -1.18 -5.35 -6.99
C ASN A 75 0.28 -5.12 -7.40
N ILE A 76 0.78 -5.82 -8.43
CA ILE A 76 2.17 -5.70 -8.87
C ILE A 76 2.52 -4.27 -9.34
N SER A 77 1.56 -3.53 -9.88
CA SER A 77 1.74 -2.13 -10.31
C SER A 77 1.87 -1.13 -9.16
N SER A 78 1.43 -1.50 -7.95
CA SER A 78 1.62 -0.68 -6.75
C SER A 78 2.98 -0.97 -6.16
N ILE A 79 3.89 0.00 -6.27
CA ILE A 79 5.29 -0.12 -5.88
C ILE A 79 5.63 0.95 -4.85
N VAL A 80 6.42 0.56 -3.85
CA VAL A 80 7.14 1.47 -2.96
C VAL A 80 8.64 1.17 -3.05
N HIS A 81 9.46 2.20 -3.22
CA HIS A 81 10.90 2.04 -3.15
C HIS A 81 11.35 2.19 -1.69
N ILE A 82 12.20 1.29 -1.24
CA ILE A 82 12.70 1.28 0.13
C ILE A 82 14.24 1.28 0.16
N TYR A 83 14.79 1.87 1.22
CA TYR A 83 16.20 1.82 1.57
C TYR A 83 16.32 1.72 3.09
N GLY A 84 17.20 0.84 3.58
CA GLY A 84 17.44 0.68 5.01
C GLY A 84 16.25 0.11 5.78
N LEU A 85 15.43 -0.74 5.16
CA LEU A 85 14.27 -1.37 5.77
C LEU A 85 14.35 -2.89 5.61
N ARG A 86 14.21 -3.62 6.72
CA ARG A 86 14.05 -5.07 6.73
C ARG A 86 12.57 -5.41 6.78
N LEU A 87 12.17 -6.46 6.08
CA LEU A 87 10.79 -6.95 6.04
C LEU A 87 10.73 -8.36 6.63
N GLN A 88 9.77 -8.60 7.51
CA GLN A 88 9.43 -9.93 8.01
C GLN A 88 8.18 -10.40 7.27
N VAL A 89 8.29 -11.50 6.56
CA VAL A 89 7.22 -12.08 5.74
C VAL A 89 6.97 -13.49 6.24
N ASP A 90 5.73 -13.84 6.47
CA ASP A 90 5.34 -15.15 7.02
C ASP A 90 6.08 -15.49 8.34
N GLY A 91 6.31 -14.48 9.16
CA GLY A 91 6.98 -14.63 10.46
C GLY A 91 8.51 -14.68 10.42
N ASP A 92 9.13 -14.76 9.26
CA ASP A 92 10.59 -14.84 9.06
C ASP A 92 11.16 -13.60 8.37
N TRP A 93 12.38 -13.19 8.75
CA TRP A 93 13.09 -12.10 8.05
C TRP A 93 13.41 -12.50 6.62
N HIS A 94 12.86 -11.76 5.65
CA HIS A 94 13.01 -12.08 4.24
C HIS A 94 14.45 -11.83 3.76
N PRO A 95 15.18 -12.87 3.28
CA PRO A 95 16.63 -12.80 3.05
C PRO A 95 17.02 -11.81 1.95
N ALA A 96 16.17 -11.57 0.94
CA ALA A 96 16.45 -10.59 -0.11
C ALA A 96 16.47 -9.17 0.46
N TYR A 97 15.44 -8.76 1.22
CA TYR A 97 15.38 -7.42 1.83
C TYR A 97 16.45 -7.22 2.90
N ASP A 98 16.77 -8.25 3.66
CA ASP A 98 17.92 -8.28 4.58
C ASP A 98 19.23 -8.00 3.84
N THR A 99 19.40 -8.58 2.67
CA THR A 99 20.59 -8.38 1.85
C THR A 99 20.66 -6.96 1.30
N PHE A 100 19.56 -6.40 0.75
CA PHE A 100 19.52 -5.01 0.31
C PHE A 100 19.84 -4.05 1.47
N CYS A 101 19.26 -4.28 2.64
CA CYS A 101 19.50 -3.47 3.83
C CYS A 101 20.98 -3.52 4.25
N ARG A 102 21.59 -4.69 4.34
CA ARG A 102 23.03 -4.85 4.70
C ARG A 102 23.97 -4.26 3.66
N ARG A 103 23.64 -4.36 2.37
CA ARG A 103 24.42 -3.78 1.28
C ARG A 103 24.20 -2.29 1.12
N GLN A 104 23.21 -1.73 1.83
CA GLN A 104 22.83 -0.33 1.70
C GLN A 104 22.42 0.02 0.25
N GLU A 105 21.63 -0.83 -0.34
CA GLU A 105 21.08 -0.70 -1.68
C GLU A 105 19.57 -0.47 -1.61
N PRO A 106 19.00 0.41 -2.42
CA PRO A 106 17.55 0.55 -2.53
C PRO A 106 16.95 -0.63 -3.30
N CYS A 107 15.70 -0.95 -3.00
CA CYS A 107 14.94 -1.92 -3.78
C CYS A 107 13.48 -1.49 -3.90
N ALA A 108 12.78 -2.06 -4.88
CA ALA A 108 11.35 -1.89 -5.07
C ALA A 108 10.61 -3.03 -4.37
N VAL A 109 9.50 -2.69 -3.73
CA VAL A 109 8.60 -3.64 -3.07
C VAL A 109 7.21 -3.41 -3.66
N THR A 110 6.59 -4.48 -4.15
CA THR A 110 5.22 -4.44 -4.69
C THR A 110 4.22 -4.80 -3.60
N MET A 111 2.94 -4.52 -3.87
CA MET A 111 1.86 -4.98 -3.00
C MET A 111 1.90 -6.50 -2.80
N GLU A 112 2.22 -7.27 -3.86
CA GLU A 112 2.37 -8.72 -3.81
C GLU A 112 3.44 -9.18 -2.79
N ASN A 113 4.57 -8.46 -2.71
CA ASN A 113 5.62 -8.77 -1.75
C ASN A 113 5.21 -8.49 -0.29
N LEU A 114 4.14 -7.72 -0.08
CA LEU A 114 3.65 -7.30 1.22
C LEU A 114 2.45 -8.11 1.72
N GLN A 115 1.97 -9.10 0.96
CA GLN A 115 0.76 -9.85 1.34
C GLN A 115 0.91 -10.49 2.72
N GLU A 116 1.97 -11.24 2.93
CA GLU A 116 2.27 -11.94 4.18
C GLU A 116 3.20 -11.13 5.11
N LEU A 117 3.19 -9.79 5.00
CA LEU A 117 4.02 -8.93 5.86
C LEU A 117 3.54 -9.01 7.31
N THR A 118 4.45 -9.38 8.21
CA THR A 118 4.17 -9.52 9.64
C THR A 118 4.85 -8.45 10.49
N ALA A 119 6.01 -7.95 10.07
CA ALA A 119 6.72 -6.87 10.75
C ALA A 119 7.72 -6.17 9.83
N VAL A 120 8.17 -5.00 10.25
CA VAL A 120 9.27 -4.27 9.61
C VAL A 120 10.29 -3.83 10.65
N GLN A 121 11.54 -3.69 10.23
CA GLN A 121 12.60 -3.11 11.06
C GLN A 121 13.34 -2.04 10.28
N PRO A 122 13.09 -0.76 10.58
CA PRO A 122 13.87 0.36 10.07
C PRO A 122 15.32 0.30 10.53
N THR A 123 16.22 0.80 9.69
CA THR A 123 17.60 1.12 10.09
C THR A 123 17.60 2.50 10.77
N GLY A 124 17.99 2.55 12.04
CA GLY A 124 17.89 3.75 12.85
C GLY A 124 16.49 4.02 13.40
N ASP A 125 16.31 5.19 13.99
CA ASP A 125 15.10 5.63 14.69
C ASP A 125 14.19 6.55 13.85
N LYS A 126 14.60 6.86 12.62
CA LYS A 126 13.89 7.77 11.72
C LYS A 126 13.60 7.15 10.37
N VAL A 127 12.38 7.35 9.91
CA VAL A 127 11.91 6.96 8.59
C VAL A 127 11.49 8.21 7.82
N TYR A 128 12.09 8.44 6.67
CA TYR A 128 11.71 9.52 5.77
C TYR A 128 10.96 8.96 4.58
N ILE A 129 9.78 9.50 4.30
CA ILE A 129 8.93 9.12 3.18
C ILE A 129 8.84 10.32 2.24
N VAL A 130 9.15 10.10 0.97
CA VAL A 130 9.05 11.10 -0.10
C VAL A 130 8.16 10.59 -1.22
N GLU A 131 7.48 11.49 -1.92
CA GLU A 131 6.64 11.13 -3.07
C GLU A 131 7.43 11.06 -4.37
N ASN A 132 8.46 11.89 -4.51
CA ASN A 132 9.17 12.07 -5.75
C ASN A 132 10.42 11.18 -5.84
N GLU A 133 10.50 10.38 -6.90
CA GLU A 133 11.62 9.45 -7.16
C GLU A 133 12.97 10.17 -7.36
N MET A 134 12.94 11.38 -7.94
CA MET A 134 14.16 12.16 -8.12
C MET A 134 14.69 12.69 -6.79
N VAL A 135 13.78 13.07 -5.86
CA VAL A 135 14.14 13.45 -4.49
C VAL A 135 14.70 12.23 -3.75
N PHE A 136 14.08 11.07 -3.86
CA PHE A 136 14.58 9.83 -3.28
C PHE A 136 16.01 9.52 -3.80
N SER A 137 16.20 9.55 -5.12
CA SER A 137 17.51 9.31 -5.74
C SER A 137 18.56 10.33 -5.32
N TYR A 138 18.17 11.61 -5.18
CA TYR A 138 19.06 12.67 -4.69
C TYR A 138 19.49 12.41 -3.25
N LEU A 139 18.54 12.11 -2.37
CA LEU A 139 18.81 11.80 -0.97
C LEU A 139 19.77 10.62 -0.82
N LEU A 140 19.55 9.51 -1.56
CA LEU A 140 20.44 8.34 -1.53
C LEU A 140 21.89 8.67 -1.86
N LYS A 141 22.14 9.64 -2.74
CA LYS A 141 23.49 10.06 -3.14
C LYS A 141 24.15 10.99 -2.11
N HIS A 142 23.36 11.67 -1.28
CA HIS A 142 23.84 12.71 -0.36
C HIS A 142 23.66 12.31 1.11
N LEU A 143 23.38 11.04 1.40
CA LEU A 143 23.33 10.54 2.77
C LEU A 143 24.71 10.62 3.44
N GLU A 144 24.84 11.55 4.38
CA GLU A 144 26.04 11.64 5.23
C GLU A 144 26.11 10.47 6.23
N GLN A 145 24.96 10.06 6.73
CA GLN A 145 24.81 8.92 7.63
C GLN A 145 23.94 7.85 6.94
N ARG A 146 24.44 6.63 6.92
CA ARG A 146 23.72 5.50 6.29
C ARG A 146 22.77 4.76 7.25
N ASN A 147 22.69 5.24 8.49
CA ASN A 147 21.80 4.70 9.52
C ASN A 147 20.43 5.39 9.45
N VAL A 148 19.77 5.28 8.30
CA VAL A 148 18.48 5.93 8.01
C VAL A 148 17.64 5.03 7.14
N THR A 149 16.33 5.13 7.30
CA THR A 149 15.35 4.47 6.42
C THR A 149 14.69 5.51 5.53
N LEU A 150 14.70 5.25 4.22
CA LEU A 150 14.02 6.08 3.22
C LEU A 150 12.99 5.25 2.47
N LEU A 151 11.84 5.85 2.20
CA LEU A 151 10.81 5.31 1.34
C LEU A 151 10.45 6.32 0.24
N CYS A 152 10.08 5.80 -0.95
CA CYS A 152 9.47 6.62 -1.99
C CYS A 152 8.18 5.96 -2.47
N THR A 153 7.09 6.73 -2.47
CA THR A 153 5.77 6.26 -2.87
C THR A 153 5.52 6.40 -4.37
N SER A 154 6.43 7.06 -5.10
CA SER A 154 6.32 7.30 -6.55
C SER A 154 5.02 8.02 -6.93
N GLY A 155 4.77 9.13 -6.28
CA GLY A 155 3.55 9.93 -6.35
C GLY A 155 2.62 9.65 -5.16
N GLN A 156 1.31 9.79 -5.37
CA GLN A 156 0.31 9.59 -4.32
C GLN A 156 0.41 8.20 -3.68
N LEU A 157 0.02 8.11 -2.40
CA LEU A 157 0.02 6.87 -1.64
C LEU A 157 -0.84 5.79 -2.33
N ARG A 158 -0.18 4.76 -2.86
CA ARG A 158 -0.82 3.58 -3.44
C ARG A 158 -0.93 2.45 -2.43
N SER A 159 -1.59 1.36 -2.79
CA SER A 159 -1.88 0.23 -1.90
C SER A 159 -0.66 -0.32 -1.17
N ALA A 160 0.49 -0.45 -1.83
CA ALA A 160 1.72 -0.92 -1.21
C ALA A 160 2.21 0.00 -0.07
N ALA A 161 2.15 1.32 -0.27
CA ALA A 161 2.51 2.29 0.77
C ALA A 161 1.48 2.29 1.91
N VAL A 162 0.18 2.25 1.59
CA VAL A 162 -0.91 2.17 2.56
C VAL A 162 -0.76 0.94 3.45
N LYS A 163 -0.43 -0.22 2.87
CA LYS A 163 -0.21 -1.47 3.64
C LYS A 163 1.05 -1.39 4.52
N LEU A 164 2.10 -0.72 4.07
CA LEU A 164 3.39 -0.66 4.78
C LEU A 164 3.39 0.33 5.96
N ILE A 165 2.70 1.46 5.86
CA ILE A 165 2.70 2.53 6.87
C ILE A 165 2.31 2.05 8.27
N PRO A 166 1.26 1.25 8.50
CA PRO A 166 0.91 0.75 9.83
C PRO A 166 2.05 -0.02 10.50
N PHE A 167 2.79 -0.81 9.74
CA PHE A 167 3.95 -1.57 10.27
C PHE A 167 5.10 -0.63 10.64
N LEU A 168 5.32 0.44 9.88
CA LEU A 168 6.31 1.47 10.23
C LEU A 168 5.93 2.20 11.51
N LEU A 169 4.66 2.58 11.68
CA LEU A 169 4.17 3.19 12.92
C LEU A 169 4.37 2.26 14.13
N ASN A 170 4.10 0.98 13.96
CA ASN A 170 4.28 -0.02 15.02
C ASN A 170 5.75 -0.35 15.32
N SER A 171 6.70 0.02 14.46
CA SER A 171 8.13 -0.20 14.67
C SER A 171 8.74 0.70 15.74
N GLY A 172 8.03 1.77 16.14
CA GLY A 172 8.49 2.75 17.10
C GLY A 172 9.42 3.81 16.54
N ALA A 173 9.63 3.86 15.22
CA ALA A 173 10.43 4.89 14.56
C ALA A 173 9.62 6.19 14.35
N ASP A 174 10.31 7.32 14.38
CA ASP A 174 9.73 8.61 14.01
C ASP A 174 9.58 8.70 12.48
N ILE A 175 8.36 8.99 12.02
CA ILE A 175 8.06 9.07 10.59
C ILE A 175 7.97 10.52 10.15
N TYR A 176 8.73 10.86 9.11
CA TYR A 176 8.74 12.17 8.45
C TYR A 176 8.25 11.99 7.01
N TYR A 177 7.19 12.67 6.65
CA TYR A 177 6.62 12.64 5.31
C TYR A 177 6.86 13.96 4.59
N SER A 178 7.32 13.90 3.35
CA SER A 178 7.50 15.04 2.47
C SER A 178 6.87 14.77 1.11
N GLY A 179 5.76 15.45 0.86
CA GLY A 179 5.03 15.41 -0.40
C GLY A 179 4.71 16.82 -0.90
N ASP A 180 4.14 16.90 -2.09
CA ASP A 180 3.67 18.16 -2.65
C ASP A 180 2.42 18.62 -1.88
N ILE A 181 2.38 19.90 -1.53
CA ILE A 181 1.19 20.54 -0.97
C ILE A 181 0.39 21.08 -2.16
N ASP A 182 -0.47 20.25 -2.73
CA ASP A 182 -1.42 20.69 -3.74
C ASP A 182 -2.87 20.56 -3.24
N PRO A 183 -3.83 21.25 -3.86
CA PRO A 183 -5.23 21.23 -3.43
C PRO A 183 -5.91 19.85 -3.55
N ASP A 184 -5.31 18.93 -4.31
CA ASP A 184 -5.82 17.59 -4.59
C ASP A 184 -5.08 16.49 -3.79
N GLY A 185 -4.12 16.90 -2.92
CA GLY A 185 -3.28 16.04 -2.07
C GLY A 185 -3.78 15.85 -0.64
#